data_cb94d7853309ecbecbf0c3964a418db5
#
_entry.id   cb94d7853309ecbecbf0c3964a418db5
#
_cell.length_a   1.000
_cell.length_b   1.000
_cell.length_c   1.000
_cell.angle_alpha   90.00
_cell.angle_beta   90.00
_cell.angle_gamma   90.00
#
_symmetry.space_group_name_H-M   'P 1'
#
loop_
_entity.id
_entity.type
_entity.pdbx_description
1 polymer ?
#
loop_
_entity_poly.entity_id
_entity_poly.type
_entity_poly.pdbx_seq_one_letter_code
_entity_poly.pdbx_strand_id
1 'polypeptide(L)'
;MITRRHFTRALAATGLLGLSSVRAQAKSLTYVGWSQDEAASKPTLTAMFDSYRKANADPKLEVIGFPWGQMQQNVLLRLRSGQALDVVQLAERWLPQFASTGKLADMHEVYGKGQLEKLISPGVLKLGDYRGRQAGLPWTAGSIGMVANTKVLKDAGVTAVPKTVDAFIESLKAIKKSQPQSVPYAMTTKNNNSLSPDFQVWLWTFGGQLFDDKGKVVVNSPAAVRALSFMADLVKDGLAAKDIDRPDARRMYGQNQTGFYQDAPLARGFARNNSGKGADFDAFVQAMAVPVLKNGDTPQSFAWGHLITMFTDGKTAPNGQSPQAKLASHLALSDANQLQYFKEQGLFPVTLTALAQLASDPYVTAWTQASRYAERDEVSQWTTSAEPVNIVGEEVQGALLGQKTAQAAIDSMGKRLEAKMAELAKS
;
A
#
# COMPACT_ATOMS: atom_id res chain seq x y z
N MET A 1 15.30 -39.64 73.59
CA MET A 1 15.16 -41.04 74.03
C MET A 1 14.11 -41.70 73.21
N ILE A 2 14.52 -42.92 72.59
CA ILE A 2 13.62 -44.02 72.18
C ILE A 2 12.72 -43.79 71.01
N THR A 3 12.63 -44.57 69.99
CA THR A 3 13.31 -45.69 69.31
C THR A 3 12.43 -46.13 68.15
N ARG A 4 13.07 -46.51 67.05
CA ARG A 4 12.61 -47.25 65.87
C ARG A 4 11.51 -48.32 66.15
N ARG A 5 10.66 -48.58 65.13
CA ARG A 5 10.58 -49.82 64.35
C ARG A 5 9.37 -49.88 63.42
N HIS A 6 9.70 -50.12 62.15
CA HIS A 6 9.12 -51.00 61.11
C HIS A 6 7.59 -51.31 61.16
N PHE A 7 6.95 -51.13 59.99
CA PHE A 7 6.19 -52.20 59.36
C PHE A 7 6.07 -51.99 57.84
N THR A 8 6.64 -52.89 57.08
CA THR A 8 6.49 -53.13 55.68
C THR A 8 5.13 -53.77 55.39
N ARG A 9 4.34 -53.29 54.49
CA ARG A 9 3.37 -54.05 53.72
C ARG A 9 3.20 -53.47 52.33
N ALA A 10 3.54 -54.25 51.31
CA ALA A 10 3.31 -54.04 49.91
C ALA A 10 1.80 -54.12 49.60
N LEU A 11 1.31 -53.18 48.84
CA LEU A 11 0.08 -53.33 48.06
C LEU A 11 0.35 -52.83 46.64
N ALA A 12 0.31 -53.77 45.72
CA ALA A 12 0.30 -53.53 44.30
C ALA A 12 -1.01 -52.77 43.94
N ALA A 13 -0.89 -51.56 43.46
CA ALA A 13 -2.00 -50.84 42.84
C ALA A 13 -1.63 -50.63 41.38
N THR A 14 -2.29 -51.33 40.51
CA THR A 14 -2.36 -51.18 39.06
C THR A 14 -2.63 -49.74 38.69
N GLY A 15 -1.57 -49.00 38.29
CA GLY A 15 -1.69 -47.67 37.74
C GLY A 15 -2.25 -47.74 36.31
N LEU A 16 -3.48 -47.36 36.11
CA LEU A 16 -4.00 -46.94 34.84
C LEU A 16 -3.23 -45.69 34.42
N LEU A 17 -2.25 -45.85 33.56
CA LEU A 17 -1.66 -44.76 32.79
C LEU A 17 -2.77 -44.19 31.88
N GLY A 18 -3.48 -43.18 32.38
CA GLY A 18 -4.25 -42.29 31.55
C GLY A 18 -3.31 -41.58 30.56
N LEU A 19 -3.24 -42.10 29.37
CA LEU A 19 -2.72 -41.37 28.21
C LEU A 19 -3.60 -40.15 28.02
N SER A 20 -3.27 -39.08 28.76
CA SER A 20 -3.72 -37.76 28.42
C SER A 20 -3.14 -37.45 27.05
N SER A 21 -3.92 -37.70 26.00
CA SER A 21 -3.62 -37.19 24.68
C SER A 21 -3.57 -35.65 24.84
N VAL A 22 -2.35 -35.14 24.94
CA VAL A 22 -2.11 -33.69 24.73
C VAL A 22 -2.57 -33.46 23.28
N ARG A 23 -3.83 -33.11 23.12
CA ARG A 23 -4.30 -32.53 21.88
C ARG A 23 -3.43 -31.31 21.67
N ALA A 24 -2.44 -31.44 20.78
CA ALA A 24 -1.72 -30.30 20.28
C ALA A 24 -2.79 -29.27 19.85
N GLN A 25 -2.90 -28.20 20.60
CA GLN A 25 -3.87 -27.13 20.32
C GLN A 25 -3.47 -26.63 18.91
N ALA A 26 -4.33 -26.88 17.94
CA ALA A 26 -4.05 -26.49 16.56
C ALA A 26 -3.70 -25.00 16.58
N LYS A 27 -2.49 -24.68 16.12
CA LYS A 27 -1.99 -23.31 16.06
C LYS A 27 -2.99 -22.50 15.25
N SER A 28 -3.49 -21.39 15.79
CA SER A 28 -4.38 -20.51 15.04
C SER A 28 -3.65 -19.93 13.83
N LEU A 29 -4.32 -19.92 12.68
CA LEU A 29 -3.86 -19.23 11.49
C LEU A 29 -3.99 -17.72 11.72
N THR A 30 -2.95 -16.95 11.44
CA THR A 30 -2.95 -15.51 11.64
C THR A 30 -2.91 -14.79 10.29
N TYR A 31 -3.84 -13.84 10.10
CA TYR A 31 -3.75 -12.84 9.04
C TYR A 31 -3.44 -11.47 9.63
N VAL A 32 -2.52 -10.72 9.00
CA VAL A 32 -2.16 -9.36 9.40
C VAL A 32 -2.26 -8.43 8.19
N GLY A 33 -3.04 -7.35 8.30
CA GLY A 33 -3.20 -6.41 7.19
C GLY A 33 -3.78 -5.06 7.61
N TRP A 34 -3.49 -4.02 6.83
CA TRP A 34 -4.08 -2.69 7.09
C TRP A 34 -5.48 -2.53 6.54
N SER A 35 -5.81 -3.20 5.42
CA SER A 35 -7.15 -3.10 4.83
C SER A 35 -8.25 -3.58 5.77
N GLN A 36 -7.91 -4.44 6.74
CA GLN A 36 -8.82 -4.85 7.80
C GLN A 36 -9.06 -3.76 8.86
N ASP A 37 -8.18 -2.77 8.95
CA ASP A 37 -8.33 -1.62 9.85
C ASP A 37 -9.08 -0.45 9.19
N GLU A 38 -9.06 -0.37 7.87
CA GLU A 38 -9.73 0.70 7.11
C GLU A 38 -11.24 0.49 7.05
N ALA A 39 -12.02 1.49 7.49
CA ALA A 39 -13.47 1.43 7.56
C ALA A 39 -14.15 1.06 6.22
N ALA A 40 -13.59 1.54 5.10
CA ALA A 40 -14.12 1.25 3.77
C ALA A 40 -13.94 -0.22 3.35
N SER A 41 -12.80 -0.85 3.68
CA SER A 41 -12.46 -2.21 3.23
C SER A 41 -12.87 -3.30 4.22
N LYS A 42 -12.95 -2.96 5.51
CA LYS A 42 -13.21 -3.90 6.59
C LYS A 42 -14.43 -4.79 6.38
N PRO A 43 -15.62 -4.27 5.98
CA PRO A 43 -16.80 -5.12 5.76
C PRO A 43 -16.57 -6.19 4.69
N THR A 44 -15.95 -5.81 3.56
CA THR A 44 -15.67 -6.71 2.44
C THR A 44 -14.68 -7.80 2.84
N LEU A 45 -13.59 -7.43 3.55
CA LEU A 45 -12.62 -8.41 4.03
C LEU A 45 -13.20 -9.33 5.10
N THR A 46 -14.04 -8.82 5.99
CA THR A 46 -14.75 -9.64 6.97
C THR A 46 -15.58 -10.72 6.26
N ALA A 47 -16.33 -10.35 5.23
CA ALA A 47 -17.10 -11.31 4.43
C ALA A 47 -16.20 -12.35 3.73
N MET A 48 -15.03 -11.94 3.21
CA MET A 48 -14.07 -12.87 2.63
C MET A 48 -13.50 -13.85 3.66
N PHE A 49 -13.13 -13.38 4.85
CA PHE A 49 -12.66 -14.26 5.93
C PHE A 49 -13.74 -15.22 6.42
N ASP A 50 -15.00 -14.77 6.50
CA ASP A 50 -16.11 -15.63 6.89
C ASP A 50 -16.40 -16.70 5.84
N SER A 51 -16.32 -16.36 4.54
CA SER A 51 -16.41 -17.33 3.46
C SER A 51 -15.27 -18.34 3.48
N TYR A 52 -14.05 -17.92 3.81
CA TYR A 52 -12.90 -18.79 4.01
C TYR A 52 -13.13 -19.79 5.16
N ARG A 53 -13.57 -19.30 6.32
CA ARG A 53 -13.87 -20.13 7.49
C ARG A 53 -14.91 -21.20 7.16
N LYS A 54 -15.98 -20.78 6.48
CA LYS A 54 -17.07 -21.67 6.07
C LYS A 54 -16.58 -22.76 5.09
N ALA A 55 -15.77 -22.39 4.10
CA ALA A 55 -15.28 -23.31 3.07
C ALA A 55 -14.28 -24.33 3.60
N ASN A 56 -13.51 -24.00 4.63
CA ASN A 56 -12.41 -24.83 5.13
C ASN A 56 -12.75 -25.58 6.43
N ALA A 57 -13.96 -25.43 6.96
CA ALA A 57 -14.42 -26.06 8.22
C ALA A 57 -13.44 -25.87 9.39
N ASP A 58 -12.53 -24.93 9.25
CA ASP A 58 -11.55 -24.62 10.29
C ASP A 58 -11.56 -23.15 10.58
N PRO A 59 -11.78 -22.93 11.80
CA PRO A 59 -11.87 -21.63 11.97
C PRO A 59 -11.14 -20.78 12.93
N LYS A 60 -10.03 -21.19 13.44
CA LYS A 60 -9.18 -20.35 14.28
C LYS A 60 -8.30 -19.41 13.43
N LEU A 61 -8.95 -18.67 12.53
CA LEU A 61 -8.32 -17.56 11.84
C LEU A 61 -8.39 -16.31 12.72
N GLU A 62 -7.24 -15.88 13.22
CA GLU A 62 -7.05 -14.61 13.89
C GLU A 62 -6.75 -13.53 12.84
N VAL A 63 -7.54 -12.47 12.82
CA VAL A 63 -7.40 -11.36 11.88
C VAL A 63 -7.00 -10.11 12.64
N ILE A 64 -5.84 -9.55 12.31
CA ILE A 64 -5.23 -8.41 12.97
C ILE A 64 -5.12 -7.25 11.98
N GLY A 65 -5.71 -6.11 12.32
CA GLY A 65 -5.58 -4.84 11.58
C GLY A 65 -4.57 -3.91 12.24
N PHE A 66 -3.81 -3.21 11.41
CA PHE A 66 -3.01 -2.06 11.83
C PHE A 66 -3.25 -0.89 10.88
N PRO A 67 -3.28 0.37 11.38
CA PRO A 67 -3.32 1.53 10.51
C PRO A 67 -2.20 1.51 9.48
N TRP A 68 -2.50 1.95 8.25
CA TRP A 68 -1.54 2.00 7.14
C TRP A 68 -0.17 2.58 7.53
N GLY A 69 -0.15 3.73 8.21
CA GLY A 69 1.09 4.40 8.60
C GLY A 69 1.95 3.63 9.61
N GLN A 70 1.39 2.61 10.28
CA GLN A 70 2.06 1.81 11.31
C GLN A 70 2.32 0.36 10.86
N MET A 71 1.73 -0.06 9.75
CA MET A 71 1.71 -1.45 9.33
C MET A 71 3.10 -2.05 9.16
N GLN A 72 3.97 -1.39 8.39
CA GLN A 72 5.32 -1.87 8.12
C GLN A 72 6.12 -2.10 9.40
N GLN A 73 6.07 -1.13 10.32
CA GLN A 73 6.76 -1.22 11.61
C GLN A 73 6.20 -2.33 12.51
N ASN A 74 4.89 -2.46 12.56
CA ASN A 74 4.25 -3.50 13.38
C ASN A 74 4.57 -4.91 12.87
N VAL A 75 4.60 -5.13 11.55
CA VAL A 75 5.03 -6.42 10.98
C VAL A 75 6.49 -6.72 11.33
N LEU A 76 7.39 -5.73 11.24
CA LEU A 76 8.79 -5.90 11.66
C LEU A 76 8.94 -6.23 13.15
N LEU A 77 8.19 -5.55 14.02
CA LEU A 77 8.20 -5.82 15.45
C LEU A 77 7.71 -7.23 15.76
N ARG A 78 6.60 -7.67 15.15
CA ARG A 78 6.09 -9.03 15.28
C ARG A 78 7.10 -10.07 14.82
N LEU A 79 7.74 -9.83 13.67
CA LEU A 79 8.77 -10.72 13.13
C LEU A 79 9.96 -10.86 14.09
N ARG A 80 10.44 -9.76 14.66
CA ARG A 80 11.57 -9.74 15.61
C ARG A 80 11.23 -10.36 16.96
N SER A 81 10.00 -10.18 17.43
CA SER A 81 9.53 -10.73 18.71
C SER A 81 9.05 -12.19 18.61
N GLY A 82 9.07 -12.80 17.41
CA GLY A 82 8.59 -14.17 17.20
C GLY A 82 7.07 -14.33 17.35
N GLN A 83 6.31 -13.24 17.29
CA GLN A 83 4.84 -13.31 17.28
C GLN A 83 4.35 -13.90 15.95
N ALA A 84 3.18 -14.56 16.02
CA ALA A 84 2.62 -15.24 14.86
C ALA A 84 2.42 -14.31 13.67
N LEU A 85 2.97 -14.72 12.52
CA LEU A 85 2.83 -14.11 11.22
C LEU A 85 2.69 -15.26 10.21
N ASP A 86 1.46 -15.58 9.80
CA ASP A 86 1.26 -16.66 8.81
C ASP A 86 0.99 -16.07 7.43
N VAL A 87 -0.07 -15.27 7.29
CA VAL A 87 -0.42 -14.59 6.04
C VAL A 87 -0.46 -13.09 6.29
N VAL A 88 0.26 -12.33 5.49
CA VAL A 88 0.43 -10.88 5.71
C VAL A 88 0.19 -10.11 4.42
N GLN A 89 -0.61 -9.06 4.50
CA GLN A 89 -0.73 -8.06 3.45
C GLN A 89 0.49 -7.14 3.48
N LEU A 90 1.21 -7.04 2.38
CA LEU A 90 2.32 -6.09 2.21
C LEU A 90 2.04 -5.14 1.03
N ALA A 91 2.54 -3.92 1.11
CA ALA A 91 2.73 -3.10 -0.08
C ALA A 91 3.93 -3.65 -0.86
N GLU A 92 3.87 -3.63 -2.19
CA GLU A 92 4.94 -4.17 -3.05
C GLU A 92 6.31 -3.54 -2.76
N ARG A 93 6.32 -2.24 -2.43
CA ARG A 93 7.54 -1.51 -2.10
C ARG A 93 8.18 -1.92 -0.77
N TRP A 94 7.47 -2.63 0.10
CA TRP A 94 8.03 -3.18 1.34
C TRP A 94 8.60 -4.59 1.16
N LEU A 95 8.29 -5.22 0.03
CA LEU A 95 8.69 -6.60 -0.24
C LEU A 95 10.19 -6.88 -0.05
N PRO A 96 11.13 -6.04 -0.59
CA PRO A 96 12.56 -6.30 -0.43
C PRO A 96 13.00 -6.42 1.02
N GLN A 97 12.45 -5.60 1.92
CA GLN A 97 12.77 -5.61 3.33
C GLN A 97 12.40 -6.93 4.01
N PHE A 98 11.20 -7.43 3.72
CA PHE A 98 10.73 -8.69 4.32
C PHE A 98 11.31 -9.91 3.62
N ALA A 99 11.47 -9.87 2.31
CA ALA A 99 12.03 -10.98 1.53
C ALA A 99 13.52 -11.22 1.85
N SER A 100 14.29 -10.16 2.14
CA SER A 100 15.70 -10.29 2.55
C SER A 100 15.90 -11.04 3.86
N THR A 101 14.86 -11.14 4.70
CA THR A 101 14.92 -11.92 5.96
C THR A 101 14.97 -13.44 5.75
N GLY A 102 14.71 -13.90 4.52
CA GLY A 102 14.58 -15.35 4.22
C GLY A 102 13.34 -16.00 4.82
N LYS A 103 12.40 -15.23 5.38
CA LYS A 103 11.21 -15.74 6.08
C LYS A 103 9.95 -15.78 5.20
N LEU A 104 9.99 -15.29 3.97
CA LEU A 104 8.87 -15.39 3.05
C LEU A 104 8.94 -16.68 2.23
N ALA A 105 7.80 -17.35 2.09
CA ALA A 105 7.66 -18.50 1.19
C ALA A 105 7.86 -18.08 -0.27
N ASP A 106 8.41 -18.98 -1.08
CA ASP A 106 8.39 -18.83 -2.53
C ASP A 106 7.07 -19.35 -3.09
N MET A 107 6.27 -18.48 -3.65
CA MET A 107 4.96 -18.84 -4.20
C MET A 107 5.06 -19.74 -5.43
N HIS A 108 6.21 -19.75 -6.13
CA HIS A 108 6.48 -20.71 -7.18
C HIS A 108 6.59 -22.14 -6.65
N GLU A 109 7.17 -22.33 -5.45
CA GLU A 109 7.24 -23.64 -4.80
C GLU A 109 5.86 -24.07 -4.27
N VAL A 110 5.04 -23.11 -3.81
CA VAL A 110 3.72 -23.38 -3.22
C VAL A 110 2.66 -23.71 -4.28
N TYR A 111 2.59 -22.95 -5.35
CA TYR A 111 1.52 -23.04 -6.35
C TYR A 111 1.98 -23.53 -7.72
N GLY A 112 3.28 -23.57 -7.96
CA GLY A 112 3.88 -23.86 -9.27
C GLY A 112 3.97 -22.62 -10.16
N LYS A 113 5.17 -22.34 -10.69
CA LYS A 113 5.45 -21.19 -11.54
C LYS A 113 4.49 -21.11 -12.73
N GLY A 114 4.41 -22.18 -13.52
CA GLY A 114 3.56 -22.22 -14.71
C GLY A 114 2.06 -22.11 -14.40
N GLN A 115 1.63 -22.46 -13.20
CA GLN A 115 0.26 -22.25 -12.77
C GLN A 115 -0.02 -20.78 -12.48
N LEU A 116 0.89 -20.09 -11.78
CA LEU A 116 0.74 -18.66 -11.50
C LEU A 116 0.79 -17.83 -12.80
N GLU A 117 1.66 -18.17 -13.74
CA GLU A 117 1.75 -17.48 -15.04
C GLU A 117 0.51 -17.65 -15.92
N LYS A 118 -0.29 -18.70 -15.71
CA LYS A 118 -1.60 -18.88 -16.35
C LYS A 118 -2.69 -18.02 -15.71
N LEU A 119 -2.56 -17.69 -14.44
CA LEU A 119 -3.55 -16.93 -13.68
C LEU A 119 -3.31 -15.43 -13.70
N ILE A 120 -2.04 -15.01 -13.69
CA ILE A 120 -1.61 -13.61 -13.51
C ILE A 120 -0.58 -13.27 -14.59
N SER A 121 -0.69 -12.10 -15.20
CA SER A 121 0.26 -11.67 -16.23
C SER A 121 1.69 -11.53 -15.66
N PRO A 122 2.73 -11.81 -16.47
CA PRO A 122 4.13 -11.69 -16.02
C PRO A 122 4.49 -10.30 -15.48
N GLY A 123 3.92 -9.24 -16.06
CA GLY A 123 4.14 -7.86 -15.59
C GLY A 123 3.60 -7.62 -14.18
N VAL A 124 2.44 -8.20 -13.85
CA VAL A 124 1.85 -8.10 -12.52
C VAL A 124 2.56 -9.02 -11.52
N LEU A 125 2.98 -10.23 -11.94
CA LEU A 125 3.76 -11.13 -11.08
C LEU A 125 5.07 -10.48 -10.60
N LYS A 126 5.69 -9.62 -11.41
CA LYS A 126 6.90 -8.88 -11.02
C LYS A 126 6.73 -8.03 -9.76
N LEU A 127 5.51 -7.63 -9.38
CA LEU A 127 5.26 -6.91 -8.13
C LEU A 127 5.66 -7.73 -6.90
N GLY A 128 5.51 -9.05 -6.98
CA GLY A 128 5.85 -9.98 -5.90
C GLY A 128 7.21 -10.68 -6.07
N ASP A 129 7.99 -10.30 -7.11
CA ASP A 129 9.32 -10.87 -7.34
C ASP A 129 10.38 -10.19 -6.47
N TYR A 130 11.21 -11.00 -5.85
CA TYR A 130 12.43 -10.57 -5.19
C TYR A 130 13.59 -11.48 -5.58
N ARG A 131 14.48 -10.98 -6.43
CA ARG A 131 15.68 -11.71 -6.90
C ARG A 131 15.37 -13.07 -7.52
N GLY A 132 14.32 -13.14 -8.34
CA GLY A 132 13.88 -14.34 -9.05
C GLY A 132 13.01 -15.30 -8.23
N ARG A 133 12.69 -14.97 -6.96
CA ARG A 133 11.74 -15.69 -6.12
C ARG A 133 10.42 -14.94 -6.08
N GLN A 134 9.31 -15.64 -6.25
CA GLN A 134 7.98 -15.06 -6.09
C GLN A 134 7.64 -14.96 -4.60
N ALA A 135 8.18 -13.95 -3.91
CA ALA A 135 8.06 -13.80 -2.46
C ALA A 135 6.67 -13.29 -1.99
N GLY A 136 5.79 -12.93 -2.90
CA GLY A 136 4.41 -12.56 -2.60
C GLY A 136 3.49 -12.78 -3.80
N LEU A 137 2.22 -13.11 -3.53
CA LEU A 137 1.18 -13.12 -4.55
C LEU A 137 0.67 -11.69 -4.75
N PRO A 138 0.68 -11.13 -5.95
CA PRO A 138 -0.09 -9.93 -6.23
C PRO A 138 -1.57 -10.16 -5.86
N TRP A 139 -2.14 -9.21 -5.13
CA TRP A 139 -3.54 -9.25 -4.72
C TRP A 139 -4.34 -8.15 -5.39
N THR A 140 -3.77 -6.96 -5.47
CA THR A 140 -4.28 -5.86 -6.28
C THR A 140 -3.13 -5.17 -6.98
N ALA A 141 -3.38 -4.62 -8.15
CA ALA A 141 -2.40 -3.85 -8.90
C ALA A 141 -3.02 -2.56 -9.43
N GLY A 142 -2.20 -1.55 -9.63
CA GLY A 142 -2.63 -0.27 -10.14
C GLY A 142 -1.54 0.77 -10.07
N SER A 143 -1.94 2.01 -9.95
CA SER A 143 -1.04 3.15 -9.75
C SER A 143 -1.65 4.18 -8.84
N ILE A 144 -0.81 4.95 -8.18
CA ILE A 144 -1.21 6.20 -7.55
C ILE A 144 -1.10 7.28 -8.63
N GLY A 145 -2.23 7.89 -8.94
CA GLY A 145 -2.37 8.98 -9.89
C GLY A 145 -3.15 10.13 -9.26
N MET A 146 -3.80 10.93 -10.09
CA MET A 146 -4.64 12.02 -9.65
C MET A 146 -6.12 11.66 -9.74
N VAL A 147 -6.92 12.10 -8.78
CA VAL A 147 -8.39 11.97 -8.76
C VAL A 147 -9.01 13.35 -8.72
N ALA A 148 -9.94 13.61 -9.64
CA ALA A 148 -10.70 14.84 -9.72
C ALA A 148 -12.14 14.65 -9.22
N ASN A 149 -12.63 15.59 -8.42
CA ASN A 149 -14.03 15.68 -8.02
C ASN A 149 -14.79 16.53 -9.03
N THR A 150 -15.51 15.87 -9.94
CA THR A 150 -16.19 16.56 -11.05
C THR A 150 -17.27 17.52 -10.58
N LYS A 151 -17.88 17.28 -9.40
CA LYS A 151 -18.84 18.21 -8.81
C LYS A 151 -18.17 19.52 -8.39
N VAL A 152 -17.06 19.44 -7.66
CA VAL A 152 -16.31 20.60 -7.18
C VAL A 152 -15.75 21.41 -8.37
N LEU A 153 -15.25 20.72 -9.40
CA LEU A 153 -14.78 21.35 -10.62
C LEU A 153 -15.91 22.13 -11.32
N LYS A 154 -17.05 21.48 -11.51
CA LYS A 154 -18.23 22.09 -12.16
C LYS A 154 -18.72 23.31 -11.37
N ASP A 155 -18.82 23.22 -10.07
CA ASP A 155 -19.26 24.32 -9.20
C ASP A 155 -18.29 25.52 -9.26
N ALA A 156 -17.01 25.27 -9.59
CA ALA A 156 -15.98 26.28 -9.79
C ALA A 156 -15.87 26.80 -11.25
N GLY A 157 -16.72 26.30 -12.17
CA GLY A 157 -16.66 26.64 -13.58
C GLY A 157 -15.51 25.97 -14.36
N VAL A 158 -14.87 24.95 -13.78
CA VAL A 158 -13.83 24.16 -14.47
C VAL A 158 -14.52 23.07 -15.30
N THR A 159 -14.51 23.24 -16.62
CA THR A 159 -15.28 22.39 -17.55
C THR A 159 -14.59 21.11 -17.97
N ALA A 160 -13.28 21.01 -17.74
CA ALA A 160 -12.48 19.83 -18.07
C ALA A 160 -11.33 19.66 -17.06
N VAL A 161 -10.89 18.42 -16.84
CA VAL A 161 -9.72 18.14 -16.01
C VAL A 161 -8.46 18.75 -16.63
N PRO A 162 -7.61 19.44 -15.82
CA PRO A 162 -6.41 20.09 -16.31
C PRO A 162 -5.37 19.06 -16.78
N LYS A 163 -4.73 19.35 -17.92
CA LYS A 163 -3.68 18.46 -18.49
C LYS A 163 -2.28 18.97 -18.22
N THR A 164 -2.11 20.26 -17.98
CA THR A 164 -0.81 20.87 -17.69
C THR A 164 -0.78 21.45 -16.28
N VAL A 165 0.44 21.63 -15.74
CA VAL A 165 0.66 22.23 -14.41
C VAL A 165 0.04 23.64 -14.35
N ASP A 166 0.20 24.45 -15.39
CA ASP A 166 -0.40 25.80 -15.43
C ASP A 166 -1.93 25.73 -15.37
N ALA A 167 -2.56 24.89 -16.19
CA ALA A 167 -4.01 24.69 -16.17
C ALA A 167 -4.50 24.11 -14.83
N PHE A 168 -3.68 23.30 -14.17
CA PHE A 168 -3.97 22.77 -12.84
C PHE A 168 -3.98 23.88 -11.81
N ILE A 169 -2.96 24.75 -11.78
CA ILE A 169 -2.90 25.91 -10.89
C ILE A 169 -4.12 26.82 -11.10
N GLU A 170 -4.48 27.12 -12.34
CA GLU A 170 -5.66 27.95 -12.64
C GLU A 170 -6.96 27.28 -12.16
N SER A 171 -7.09 25.95 -12.29
CA SER A 171 -8.22 25.20 -11.75
C SER A 171 -8.27 25.29 -10.21
N LEU A 172 -7.13 25.20 -9.53
CA LEU A 172 -7.05 25.35 -8.07
C LEU A 172 -7.48 26.75 -7.63
N LYS A 173 -7.03 27.80 -8.32
CA LYS A 173 -7.45 29.19 -8.05
C LYS A 173 -8.95 29.39 -8.27
N ALA A 174 -9.52 28.82 -9.34
CA ALA A 174 -10.95 28.88 -9.61
C ALA A 174 -11.77 28.21 -8.50
N ILE A 175 -11.35 27.01 -8.02
CA ILE A 175 -11.97 26.34 -6.89
C ILE A 175 -11.88 27.19 -5.63
N LYS A 176 -10.69 27.72 -5.31
CA LYS A 176 -10.49 28.57 -4.12
C LYS A 176 -11.36 29.81 -4.15
N LYS A 177 -11.53 30.43 -5.33
CA LYS A 177 -12.40 31.60 -5.54
C LYS A 177 -13.88 31.25 -5.35
N SER A 178 -14.31 30.11 -5.90
CA SER A 178 -15.71 29.65 -5.80
C SER A 178 -16.07 29.19 -4.40
N GLN A 179 -15.12 28.51 -3.72
CA GLN A 179 -15.31 27.95 -2.38
C GLN A 179 -14.13 28.35 -1.47
N PRO A 180 -14.14 29.57 -0.89
CA PRO A 180 -12.99 30.11 -0.13
C PRO A 180 -12.53 29.23 1.04
N GLN A 181 -13.44 28.45 1.63
CA GLN A 181 -13.12 27.53 2.75
C GLN A 181 -12.61 26.16 2.28
N SER A 182 -12.66 25.88 0.97
CA SER A 182 -12.14 24.61 0.43
C SER A 182 -10.61 24.60 0.41
N VAL A 183 -10.07 23.39 0.36
CA VAL A 183 -8.67 23.12 0.01
C VAL A 183 -8.67 22.55 -1.41
N PRO A 184 -8.37 23.34 -2.44
CA PRO A 184 -8.49 22.91 -3.82
C PRO A 184 -7.76 21.61 -4.16
N TYR A 185 -6.56 21.42 -3.58
CA TYR A 185 -5.77 20.21 -3.70
C TYR A 185 -5.44 19.62 -2.32
N ALA A 186 -6.08 18.52 -1.98
CA ALA A 186 -5.76 17.78 -0.76
C ALA A 186 -4.50 16.94 -0.97
N MET A 187 -3.36 17.60 -1.12
CA MET A 187 -2.04 17.02 -1.25
C MET A 187 -1.58 16.48 0.11
N THR A 188 -1.00 15.28 0.14
CA THR A 188 -0.32 14.79 1.34
C THR A 188 0.84 15.71 1.70
N THR A 189 0.85 16.23 2.93
CA THR A 189 1.84 17.18 3.43
C THR A 189 2.44 16.75 4.76
N LYS A 190 1.90 15.69 5.37
CA LYS A 190 2.41 15.08 6.59
C LYS A 190 3.40 13.96 6.27
N ASN A 191 4.54 13.96 6.95
CA ASN A 191 5.54 12.88 6.79
C ASN A 191 4.97 11.54 7.27
N ASN A 192 4.57 10.73 6.30
CA ASN A 192 4.14 9.36 6.49
C ASN A 192 4.42 8.55 5.20
N ASN A 193 3.95 7.32 5.14
CA ASN A 193 4.14 6.42 4.00
C ASN A 193 3.59 6.94 2.64
N SER A 194 2.87 8.07 2.62
CA SER A 194 2.28 8.62 1.39
C SER A 194 3.03 9.83 0.85
N LEU A 195 3.74 10.59 1.68
CA LEU A 195 4.38 11.85 1.25
C LEU A 195 5.51 11.62 0.24
N SER A 196 6.39 10.66 0.51
CA SER A 196 7.50 10.34 -0.40
C SER A 196 7.02 9.89 -1.79
N PRO A 197 6.04 8.96 -1.94
CA PRO A 197 5.44 8.66 -3.22
C PRO A 197 4.82 9.86 -3.95
N ASP A 198 4.07 10.69 -3.24
CA ASP A 198 3.41 11.86 -3.84
C ASP A 198 4.44 12.89 -4.32
N PHE A 199 5.54 13.08 -3.56
CA PHE A 199 6.66 13.91 -3.98
C PHE A 199 7.37 13.34 -5.21
N GLN A 200 7.62 12.02 -5.27
CA GLN A 200 8.29 11.38 -6.41
C GLN A 200 7.52 11.59 -7.72
N VAL A 201 6.19 11.54 -7.70
CA VAL A 201 5.37 11.82 -8.89
C VAL A 201 5.60 13.24 -9.41
N TRP A 202 5.64 14.23 -8.53
CA TRP A 202 5.95 15.61 -8.92
C TRP A 202 7.41 15.76 -9.32
N LEU A 203 8.33 15.11 -8.61
CA LEU A 203 9.76 15.11 -8.95
C LEU A 203 9.98 14.62 -10.40
N TRP A 204 9.38 13.49 -10.78
CA TRP A 204 9.45 12.96 -12.14
C TRP A 204 8.78 13.88 -13.16
N THR A 205 7.63 14.46 -12.80
CA THR A 205 6.93 15.44 -13.65
C THR A 205 7.83 16.63 -13.99
N PHE A 206 8.67 17.08 -13.06
CA PHE A 206 9.64 18.15 -13.28
C PHE A 206 10.98 17.68 -13.87
N GLY A 207 11.10 16.38 -14.17
CA GLY A 207 12.30 15.77 -14.79
C GLY A 207 13.43 15.48 -13.81
N GLY A 208 13.12 15.35 -12.50
CA GLY A 208 14.07 14.96 -11.47
C GLY A 208 13.94 13.48 -11.08
N GLN A 209 14.93 12.99 -10.33
CA GLN A 209 14.98 11.65 -9.76
C GLN A 209 15.66 11.70 -8.39
N LEU A 210 15.37 10.71 -7.54
CA LEU A 210 16.12 10.52 -6.27
C LEU A 210 17.45 9.84 -6.53
N PHE A 211 17.43 8.80 -7.38
CA PHE A 211 18.57 7.96 -7.72
C PHE A 211 18.68 7.76 -9.24
N ASP A 212 19.90 7.58 -9.72
CA ASP A 212 20.12 7.13 -11.10
C ASP A 212 20.00 5.60 -11.23
N ASP A 213 20.12 5.09 -12.45
CA ASP A 213 20.04 3.64 -12.76
C ASP A 213 21.14 2.80 -12.05
N LYS A 214 22.16 3.43 -11.51
CA LYS A 214 23.26 2.79 -10.77
C LYS A 214 23.03 2.89 -9.25
N GLY A 215 21.93 3.49 -8.80
CA GLY A 215 21.62 3.70 -7.41
C GLY A 215 22.39 4.86 -6.75
N LYS A 216 23.02 5.73 -7.54
CA LYS A 216 23.67 6.95 -7.03
C LYS A 216 22.59 8.00 -6.74
N VAL A 217 22.73 8.70 -5.62
CA VAL A 217 21.86 9.83 -5.28
C VAL A 217 22.05 10.97 -6.27
N VAL A 218 20.98 11.42 -6.91
CA VAL A 218 20.98 12.53 -7.91
C VAL A 218 19.89 13.57 -7.63
N VAL A 219 19.24 13.50 -6.47
CA VAL A 219 18.13 14.38 -6.09
C VAL A 219 18.56 15.85 -6.02
N ASN A 220 19.83 16.16 -5.73
CA ASN A 220 20.34 17.53 -5.71
C ASN A 220 20.44 18.07 -7.14
N SER A 221 19.30 18.48 -7.69
CA SER A 221 19.15 18.96 -9.06
C SER A 221 18.19 20.15 -9.15
N PRO A 222 18.34 21.02 -10.16
CA PRO A 222 17.41 22.12 -10.40
C PRO A 222 15.96 21.62 -10.61
N ALA A 223 15.77 20.42 -11.15
CA ALA A 223 14.47 19.82 -11.36
C ALA A 223 13.77 19.50 -10.01
N ALA A 224 14.51 18.91 -9.06
CA ALA A 224 14.00 18.62 -7.74
C ALA A 224 13.65 19.89 -6.95
N VAL A 225 14.48 20.91 -7.05
CA VAL A 225 14.19 22.22 -6.43
C VAL A 225 12.91 22.82 -7.00
N ARG A 226 12.70 22.80 -8.33
CA ARG A 226 11.46 23.29 -8.95
C ARG A 226 10.24 22.48 -8.51
N ALA A 227 10.34 21.16 -8.46
CA ALA A 227 9.25 20.28 -8.01
C ALA A 227 8.83 20.59 -6.57
N LEU A 228 9.80 20.68 -5.66
CA LEU A 228 9.53 20.99 -4.26
C LEU A 228 9.07 22.43 -4.04
N SER A 229 9.60 23.40 -4.79
CA SER A 229 9.10 24.80 -4.78
C SER A 229 7.65 24.86 -5.22
N PHE A 230 7.28 24.19 -6.33
CA PHE A 230 5.90 24.11 -6.78
C PHE A 230 4.96 23.59 -5.68
N MET A 231 5.30 22.50 -5.04
CA MET A 231 4.49 21.94 -3.94
C MET A 231 4.40 22.91 -2.75
N ALA A 232 5.50 23.53 -2.37
CA ALA A 232 5.55 24.50 -1.26
C ALA A 232 4.74 25.77 -1.56
N ASP A 233 4.80 26.27 -2.78
CA ASP A 233 4.02 27.44 -3.21
C ASP A 233 2.51 27.15 -3.17
N LEU A 234 2.07 25.96 -3.58
CA LEU A 234 0.66 25.56 -3.43
C LEU A 234 0.18 25.62 -1.97
N VAL A 235 1.02 25.18 -1.03
CA VAL A 235 0.71 25.26 0.41
C VAL A 235 0.72 26.71 0.89
N LYS A 236 1.72 27.49 0.51
CA LYS A 236 1.87 28.90 0.87
C LYS A 236 0.71 29.74 0.39
N ASP A 237 0.24 29.49 -0.83
CA ASP A 237 -0.87 30.22 -1.47
C ASP A 237 -2.26 29.74 -1.00
N GLY A 238 -2.32 28.77 -0.10
CA GLY A 238 -3.58 28.23 0.43
C GLY A 238 -4.34 27.38 -0.60
N LEU A 239 -3.68 26.93 -1.66
CA LEU A 239 -4.23 26.03 -2.68
C LEU A 239 -4.10 24.55 -2.28
N ALA A 240 -3.19 24.24 -1.36
CA ALA A 240 -3.05 22.93 -0.71
C ALA A 240 -3.08 23.05 0.82
N ALA A 241 -3.49 22.00 1.51
CA ALA A 241 -3.56 21.96 2.97
C ALA A 241 -2.18 21.76 3.62
N LYS A 242 -2.06 22.16 4.91
CA LYS A 242 -0.90 21.88 5.75
C LYS A 242 -1.17 20.67 6.64
N ASP A 243 -0.15 19.85 6.84
CA ASP A 243 -0.09 18.76 7.82
C ASP A 243 -1.27 17.78 7.72
N ILE A 244 -1.68 17.43 6.49
CA ILE A 244 -2.67 16.40 6.23
C ILE A 244 -2.05 15.13 5.66
N ASP A 245 -2.69 14.00 5.92
CA ASP A 245 -2.34 12.72 5.35
C ASP A 245 -3.37 12.22 4.31
N ARG A 246 -3.16 11.04 3.75
CA ARG A 246 -4.06 10.43 2.76
C ARG A 246 -5.48 10.17 3.30
N PRO A 247 -5.67 9.65 4.52
CA PRO A 247 -7.00 9.56 5.15
C PRO A 247 -7.73 10.90 5.24
N ASP A 248 -7.03 11.99 5.57
CA ASP A 248 -7.61 13.33 5.59
C ASP A 248 -8.04 13.77 4.18
N ALA A 249 -7.18 13.59 3.19
CA ALA A 249 -7.48 13.91 1.79
C ALA A 249 -8.72 13.15 1.28
N ARG A 250 -8.85 11.86 1.59
CA ARG A 250 -10.00 11.01 1.25
C ARG A 250 -11.30 11.52 1.90
N ARG A 251 -11.22 11.94 3.16
CA ARG A 251 -12.37 12.52 3.88
C ARG A 251 -12.80 13.84 3.23
N MET A 252 -11.86 14.76 2.99
CA MET A 252 -12.13 16.04 2.33
C MET A 252 -12.75 15.85 0.95
N TYR A 253 -12.24 14.87 0.19
CA TYR A 253 -12.77 14.55 -1.13
C TYR A 253 -14.22 14.03 -1.08
N GLY A 254 -14.54 13.09 -0.20
CA GLY A 254 -15.90 12.58 -0.01
C GLY A 254 -16.88 13.65 0.46
N GLN A 255 -16.39 14.66 1.16
CA GLN A 255 -17.18 15.80 1.66
C GLN A 255 -17.28 16.97 0.65
N ASN A 256 -16.74 16.82 -0.57
CA ASN A 256 -16.66 17.87 -1.59
C ASN A 256 -15.89 19.14 -1.14
N GLN A 257 -14.90 18.97 -0.26
CA GLN A 257 -14.06 20.05 0.26
C GLN A 257 -12.77 20.22 -0.56
N THR A 258 -12.52 19.34 -1.52
CA THR A 258 -11.36 19.40 -2.41
C THR A 258 -11.72 19.01 -3.83
N GLY A 259 -11.07 19.63 -4.81
CA GLY A 259 -11.23 19.30 -6.22
C GLY A 259 -10.32 18.17 -6.68
N PHE A 260 -9.16 18.04 -6.05
CA PHE A 260 -8.14 17.07 -6.46
C PHE A 260 -7.41 16.47 -5.27
N TYR A 261 -6.99 15.21 -5.42
CA TYR A 261 -6.02 14.56 -4.54
C TYR A 261 -5.33 13.40 -5.26
N GLN A 262 -4.21 12.93 -4.74
CA GLN A 262 -3.53 11.74 -5.27
C GLN A 262 -4.02 10.49 -4.54
N ASP A 263 -4.39 9.46 -5.29
CA ASP A 263 -4.74 8.15 -4.73
C ASP A 263 -4.61 7.05 -5.80
N ALA A 264 -4.85 5.81 -5.38
CA ALA A 264 -4.99 4.63 -6.23
C ALA A 264 -6.49 4.40 -6.59
N PRO A 265 -6.83 3.40 -7.41
CA PRO A 265 -8.22 3.11 -7.80
C PRO A 265 -9.21 2.93 -6.64
N LEU A 266 -8.71 2.60 -5.43
CA LEU A 266 -9.53 2.53 -4.21
C LEU A 266 -10.16 3.88 -3.79
N ALA A 267 -9.80 4.98 -4.45
CA ALA A 267 -10.42 6.29 -4.28
C ALA A 267 -11.96 6.23 -4.35
N ARG A 268 -12.50 5.37 -5.23
CA ARG A 268 -13.95 5.16 -5.37
C ARG A 268 -14.59 4.62 -4.09
N GLY A 269 -14.00 3.58 -3.50
CA GLY A 269 -14.51 3.00 -2.25
C GLY A 269 -14.46 3.97 -1.07
N PHE A 270 -13.36 4.70 -0.93
CA PHE A 270 -13.25 5.74 0.10
C PHE A 270 -14.22 6.90 -0.12
N ALA A 271 -14.43 7.33 -1.36
CA ALA A 271 -15.38 8.37 -1.69
C ALA A 271 -16.82 7.96 -1.32
N ARG A 272 -17.23 6.74 -1.66
CA ARG A 272 -18.52 6.16 -1.24
C ARG A 272 -18.72 6.19 0.26
N ASN A 273 -17.71 5.73 1.01
CA ASN A 273 -17.76 5.67 2.48
C ASN A 273 -17.77 7.07 3.10
N ASN A 274 -16.85 7.95 2.71
CA ASN A 274 -16.68 9.27 3.33
C ASN A 274 -17.79 10.26 2.96
N SER A 275 -18.49 10.07 1.84
CA SER A 275 -19.61 10.92 1.42
C SER A 275 -20.93 10.56 2.11
N GLY A 276 -21.04 9.34 2.64
CA GLY A 276 -22.32 8.78 3.10
C GLY A 276 -23.34 8.52 1.99
N LYS A 277 -22.93 8.66 0.70
CA LYS A 277 -23.81 8.50 -0.47
C LYS A 277 -23.65 7.15 -1.17
N GLY A 278 -22.71 6.32 -0.72
CA GLY A 278 -22.45 5.04 -1.37
C GLY A 278 -22.13 5.23 -2.86
N ALA A 279 -22.67 4.35 -3.70
CA ALA A 279 -22.39 4.33 -5.14
C ALA A 279 -22.87 5.60 -5.90
N ASP A 280 -23.79 6.35 -5.35
CA ASP A 280 -24.26 7.61 -5.98
C ASP A 280 -23.13 8.66 -6.08
N PHE A 281 -22.09 8.55 -5.27
CA PHE A 281 -20.94 9.43 -5.33
C PHE A 281 -20.00 9.09 -6.50
N ASP A 282 -20.09 7.92 -7.11
CA ASP A 282 -19.21 7.48 -8.21
C ASP A 282 -19.25 8.44 -9.41
N ALA A 283 -20.38 9.08 -9.66
CA ALA A 283 -20.54 10.08 -10.71
C ALA A 283 -19.59 11.28 -10.57
N PHE A 284 -19.03 11.48 -9.37
CA PHE A 284 -18.11 12.60 -9.08
C PHE A 284 -16.65 12.16 -9.03
N VAL A 285 -16.38 10.85 -9.11
CA VAL A 285 -15.02 10.29 -9.02
C VAL A 285 -14.44 10.11 -10.40
N GLN A 286 -13.50 10.96 -10.77
CA GLN A 286 -12.83 10.88 -12.07
C GLN A 286 -11.33 10.66 -11.90
N ALA A 287 -10.82 9.53 -12.42
CA ALA A 287 -9.38 9.35 -12.60
C ALA A 287 -8.87 10.31 -13.67
N MET A 288 -7.71 10.91 -13.44
CA MET A 288 -7.03 11.75 -14.41
C MET A 288 -5.52 11.52 -14.36
N ALA A 289 -4.88 11.74 -15.49
CA ALA A 289 -3.42 11.78 -15.53
C ALA A 289 -2.90 12.95 -14.67
N VAL A 290 -1.75 12.73 -14.03
CA VAL A 290 -1.06 13.84 -13.34
C VAL A 290 -0.70 14.91 -14.38
N PRO A 291 -0.96 16.19 -14.12
CA PRO A 291 -0.65 17.27 -15.05
C PRO A 291 0.82 17.31 -15.42
N VAL A 292 1.12 17.56 -16.69
CA VAL A 292 2.47 17.65 -17.25
C VAL A 292 2.95 19.08 -17.39
N LEU A 293 4.25 19.31 -17.56
CA LEU A 293 4.78 20.66 -17.77
C LEU A 293 4.36 21.25 -19.11
N LYS A 294 4.38 20.44 -20.18
CA LYS A 294 3.99 20.85 -21.52
C LYS A 294 3.06 19.83 -22.15
N ASN A 295 2.16 20.28 -23.00
CA ASN A 295 1.33 19.39 -23.80
C ASN A 295 2.22 18.45 -24.63
N GLY A 296 1.96 17.15 -24.52
CA GLY A 296 2.73 16.10 -25.19
C GLY A 296 3.80 15.43 -24.31
N ASP A 297 4.12 15.98 -23.14
CA ASP A 297 4.95 15.29 -22.17
C ASP A 297 4.24 14.03 -21.63
N THR A 298 5.01 13.08 -21.15
CA THR A 298 4.49 11.84 -20.57
C THR A 298 4.01 12.07 -19.13
N PRO A 299 2.71 11.86 -18.84
CA PRO A 299 2.20 11.95 -17.47
C PRO A 299 2.83 10.88 -16.59
N GLN A 300 3.25 11.27 -15.41
CA GLN A 300 3.85 10.38 -14.44
C GLN A 300 2.80 9.82 -13.48
N SER A 301 2.98 8.59 -13.02
CA SER A 301 2.21 8.01 -11.95
C SER A 301 3.07 7.02 -11.18
N PHE A 302 2.68 6.66 -9.98
CA PHE A 302 3.46 5.81 -9.11
C PHE A 302 2.90 4.39 -9.16
N ALA A 303 3.71 3.41 -9.55
CA ALA A 303 3.32 2.00 -9.57
C ALA A 303 2.97 1.55 -8.14
N TRP A 304 1.85 0.84 -8.01
CA TRP A 304 1.29 0.49 -6.73
C TRP A 304 0.61 -0.88 -6.77
N GLY A 305 0.71 -1.61 -5.68
CA GLY A 305 0.04 -2.89 -5.54
C GLY A 305 0.09 -3.41 -4.11
N HIS A 306 -0.83 -4.32 -3.82
CA HIS A 306 -0.80 -5.09 -2.58
C HIS A 306 -0.40 -6.52 -2.88
N LEU A 307 0.33 -7.10 -1.97
CA LEU A 307 0.76 -8.48 -1.99
C LEU A 307 0.14 -9.23 -0.82
N ILE A 308 -0.20 -10.48 -1.03
CA ILE A 308 -0.42 -11.45 0.03
C ILE A 308 0.85 -12.28 0.13
N THR A 309 1.49 -12.22 1.28
CA THR A 309 2.72 -12.95 1.58
C THR A 309 2.48 -14.02 2.62
N MET A 310 3.28 -15.08 2.60
CA MET A 310 3.26 -16.14 3.62
C MET A 310 4.60 -16.15 4.35
N PHE A 311 4.55 -15.95 5.67
CA PHE A 311 5.74 -16.08 6.51
C PHE A 311 5.94 -17.52 6.94
N THR A 312 7.19 -17.94 6.99
CA THR A 312 7.60 -19.30 7.37
C THR A 312 8.69 -19.24 8.43
N ASP A 313 9.00 -20.39 9.02
CA ASP A 313 10.18 -20.53 9.88
C ASP A 313 11.50 -20.56 9.09
N GLY A 314 11.43 -20.53 7.76
CA GLY A 314 12.56 -20.62 6.85
C GLY A 314 13.07 -22.06 6.62
N LYS A 315 12.43 -23.07 7.25
CA LYS A 315 12.86 -24.48 7.15
C LYS A 315 11.99 -25.31 6.23
N THR A 316 10.69 -25.03 6.21
CA THR A 316 9.72 -25.79 5.42
C THR A 316 8.83 -24.85 4.63
N ALA A 317 8.84 -24.96 3.30
CA ALA A 317 7.90 -24.25 2.46
C ALA A 317 6.47 -24.79 2.71
N PRO A 318 5.45 -23.93 2.87
CA PRO A 318 4.07 -24.37 2.89
C PRO A 318 3.74 -25.06 1.57
N ASN A 319 3.08 -26.22 1.61
CA ASN A 319 2.51 -26.78 0.38
C ASN A 319 1.18 -26.08 0.04
N GLY A 320 0.72 -26.21 -1.20
CA GLY A 320 -0.50 -25.58 -1.69
C GLY A 320 -1.79 -25.97 -0.95
N GLN A 321 -1.77 -26.99 -0.09
CA GLN A 321 -2.87 -27.47 0.74
C GLN A 321 -2.78 -26.97 2.19
N SER A 322 -1.70 -26.30 2.57
CA SER A 322 -1.55 -25.71 3.90
C SER A 322 -2.62 -24.64 4.16
N PRO A 323 -3.04 -24.41 5.42
CA PRO A 323 -4.00 -23.36 5.76
C PRO A 323 -3.57 -21.97 5.26
N GLN A 324 -2.26 -21.65 5.34
CA GLN A 324 -1.71 -20.39 4.85
C GLN A 324 -1.92 -20.26 3.32
N ALA A 325 -1.57 -21.30 2.56
CA ALA A 325 -1.71 -21.30 1.11
C ALA A 325 -3.18 -21.21 0.68
N LYS A 326 -4.07 -21.91 1.37
CA LYS A 326 -5.52 -21.83 1.10
C LYS A 326 -6.05 -20.41 1.37
N LEU A 327 -5.63 -19.76 2.46
CA LEU A 327 -6.04 -18.40 2.76
C LEU A 327 -5.47 -17.41 1.74
N ALA A 328 -4.18 -17.52 1.42
CA ALA A 328 -3.54 -16.66 0.42
C ALA A 328 -4.20 -16.79 -0.97
N SER A 329 -4.48 -18.03 -1.40
CA SER A 329 -5.20 -18.30 -2.65
C SER A 329 -6.63 -17.76 -2.61
N HIS A 330 -7.35 -17.95 -1.50
CA HIS A 330 -8.71 -17.44 -1.32
C HIS A 330 -8.79 -15.91 -1.46
N LEU A 331 -7.80 -15.20 -0.93
CA LEU A 331 -7.73 -13.72 -1.05
C LEU A 331 -7.27 -13.29 -2.44
N ALA A 332 -6.16 -13.84 -2.94
CA ALA A 332 -5.45 -13.31 -4.09
C ALA A 332 -5.75 -14.00 -5.43
N LEU A 333 -6.23 -15.24 -5.43
CA LEU A 333 -6.44 -16.02 -6.67
C LEU A 333 -7.91 -16.38 -6.94
N SER A 334 -8.83 -15.99 -6.05
CA SER A 334 -10.27 -16.19 -6.26
C SER A 334 -10.85 -15.03 -7.06
N ASP A 335 -11.24 -15.27 -8.30
CA ASP A 335 -11.89 -14.26 -9.15
C ASP A 335 -13.12 -13.65 -8.47
N ALA A 336 -13.95 -14.46 -7.80
CA ALA A 336 -15.13 -13.98 -7.09
C ALA A 336 -14.77 -12.97 -5.99
N ASN A 337 -13.74 -13.27 -5.19
CA ASN A 337 -13.29 -12.36 -4.12
C ASN A 337 -12.63 -11.10 -4.69
N GLN A 338 -11.84 -11.23 -5.74
CA GLN A 338 -11.22 -10.08 -6.40
C GLN A 338 -12.25 -9.16 -7.06
N LEU A 339 -13.25 -9.71 -7.73
CA LEU A 339 -14.35 -8.94 -8.32
C LEU A 339 -15.22 -8.27 -7.24
N GLN A 340 -15.48 -8.97 -6.14
CA GLN A 340 -16.16 -8.38 -4.98
C GLN A 340 -15.36 -7.22 -4.40
N TYR A 341 -14.04 -7.38 -4.26
CA TYR A 341 -13.16 -6.33 -3.75
C TYR A 341 -13.09 -5.13 -4.70
N PHE A 342 -13.05 -5.36 -6.02
CA PHE A 342 -13.17 -4.30 -7.02
C PHE A 342 -14.52 -3.57 -6.92
N LYS A 343 -15.62 -4.31 -6.86
CA LYS A 343 -16.97 -3.73 -6.79
C LYS A 343 -17.12 -2.77 -5.62
N GLU A 344 -16.64 -3.16 -4.44
CA GLU A 344 -16.80 -2.40 -3.21
C GLU A 344 -15.73 -1.31 -3.04
N GLN A 345 -14.48 -1.61 -3.40
CA GLN A 345 -13.34 -0.75 -3.12
C GLN A 345 -12.72 -0.08 -4.35
N GLY A 346 -13.04 -0.54 -5.55
CA GLY A 346 -12.40 -0.07 -6.78
C GLY A 346 -11.00 -0.64 -7.03
N LEU A 347 -10.52 -1.55 -6.18
CA LEU A 347 -9.19 -2.16 -6.31
C LEU A 347 -9.17 -3.17 -7.45
N PHE A 348 -8.25 -2.99 -8.40
CA PHE A 348 -8.21 -3.82 -9.59
C PHE A 348 -7.76 -5.24 -9.26
N PRO A 349 -8.47 -6.27 -9.76
CA PRO A 349 -8.04 -7.64 -9.66
C PRO A 349 -6.73 -7.86 -10.43
N VAL A 350 -6.03 -8.92 -10.09
CA VAL A 350 -4.77 -9.30 -10.73
C VAL A 350 -4.90 -10.55 -11.60
N THR A 351 -5.97 -11.35 -11.41
CA THR A 351 -6.20 -12.53 -12.24
C THR A 351 -6.69 -12.13 -13.61
N LEU A 352 -6.18 -12.81 -14.64
CA LEU A 352 -6.54 -12.54 -16.04
C LEU A 352 -8.04 -12.70 -16.30
N THR A 353 -8.67 -13.70 -15.68
CA THR A 353 -10.10 -13.98 -15.82
C THR A 353 -10.98 -12.92 -15.15
N ALA A 354 -10.61 -12.42 -13.98
CA ALA A 354 -11.33 -11.32 -13.36
C ALA A 354 -11.15 -10.01 -14.12
N LEU A 355 -9.92 -9.71 -14.57
CA LEU A 355 -9.63 -8.51 -15.38
C LEU A 355 -10.43 -8.52 -16.71
N ALA A 356 -10.54 -9.68 -17.38
CA ALA A 356 -11.31 -9.79 -18.60
C ALA A 356 -12.80 -9.41 -18.42
N GLN A 357 -13.37 -9.66 -17.24
CA GLN A 357 -14.76 -9.28 -16.94
C GLN A 357 -14.91 -7.76 -16.74
N LEU A 358 -13.83 -7.04 -16.51
CA LEU A 358 -13.82 -5.59 -16.26
C LEU A 358 -13.35 -4.77 -17.48
N ALA A 359 -13.08 -5.42 -18.62
CA ALA A 359 -12.51 -4.77 -19.79
C ALA A 359 -13.37 -3.60 -20.34
N SER A 360 -14.68 -3.64 -20.11
CA SER A 360 -15.63 -2.60 -20.52
C SER A 360 -16.02 -1.63 -19.40
N ASP A 361 -15.47 -1.77 -18.19
CA ASP A 361 -15.79 -0.87 -17.06
C ASP A 361 -15.15 0.51 -17.32
N PRO A 362 -15.95 1.60 -17.37
CA PRO A 362 -15.43 2.94 -17.64
C PRO A 362 -14.40 3.43 -16.60
N TYR A 363 -14.55 3.02 -15.36
CA TYR A 363 -13.62 3.39 -14.27
C TYR A 363 -12.26 2.72 -14.47
N VAL A 364 -12.26 1.42 -14.84
CA VAL A 364 -11.03 0.68 -15.18
C VAL A 364 -10.33 1.32 -16.38
N THR A 365 -11.10 1.64 -17.43
CA THR A 365 -10.56 2.30 -18.63
C THR A 365 -9.93 3.65 -18.29
N ALA A 366 -10.62 4.49 -17.51
CA ALA A 366 -10.11 5.80 -17.12
C ALA A 366 -8.81 5.69 -16.30
N TRP A 367 -8.74 4.79 -15.33
CA TRP A 367 -7.53 4.56 -14.55
C TRP A 367 -6.39 4.00 -15.39
N THR A 368 -6.65 3.04 -16.27
CA THR A 368 -5.63 2.46 -17.17
C THR A 368 -5.03 3.52 -18.08
N GLN A 369 -5.84 4.43 -18.58
CA GLN A 369 -5.36 5.54 -19.39
C GLN A 369 -4.57 6.57 -18.58
N ALA A 370 -5.07 6.93 -17.38
CA ALA A 370 -4.46 7.93 -16.52
C ALA A 370 -3.10 7.47 -15.97
N SER A 371 -2.91 6.17 -15.80
CA SER A 371 -1.71 5.56 -15.19
C SER A 371 -0.88 4.72 -16.16
N ARG A 372 -1.00 4.98 -17.44
CA ARG A 372 -0.30 4.23 -18.49
C ARG A 372 1.22 4.13 -18.31
N TYR A 373 1.81 5.14 -17.67
CA TYR A 373 3.24 5.25 -17.40
C TYR A 373 3.47 5.32 -15.89
N ALA A 374 3.34 4.15 -15.25
CA ALA A 374 3.56 4.04 -13.81
C ALA A 374 5.02 3.66 -13.54
N GLU A 375 5.72 4.51 -12.80
CA GLU A 375 7.09 4.29 -12.36
C GLU A 375 7.13 3.65 -10.98
N ARG A 376 8.13 2.83 -10.72
CA ARG A 376 8.35 2.21 -9.42
C ARG A 376 8.94 3.22 -8.44
N ASP A 377 8.61 3.03 -7.17
CA ASP A 377 9.27 3.72 -6.07
C ASP A 377 10.79 3.55 -6.15
N GLU A 378 11.50 4.65 -6.38
CA GLU A 378 12.96 4.62 -6.48
C GLU A 378 13.63 4.15 -5.18
N VAL A 379 12.94 4.31 -4.04
CA VAL A 379 13.45 3.89 -2.74
C VAL A 379 13.20 2.40 -2.46
N SER A 380 12.22 1.78 -3.12
CA SER A 380 11.83 0.38 -2.86
C SER A 380 12.87 -0.66 -3.28
N GLN A 381 13.84 -0.30 -4.09
CA GLN A 381 14.92 -1.21 -4.49
C GLN A 381 15.84 -1.61 -3.31
N TRP A 382 15.78 -0.88 -2.20
CA TRP A 382 16.63 -1.10 -1.02
C TRP A 382 15.92 -1.97 0.03
N THR A 383 16.67 -2.91 0.62
CA THR A 383 16.14 -3.79 1.68
C THR A 383 15.77 -3.07 2.96
N THR A 384 16.22 -1.84 3.14
CA THR A 384 15.91 -0.97 4.28
C THR A 384 15.32 0.36 3.82
N SER A 385 14.28 0.28 2.98
CA SER A 385 13.64 1.47 2.37
C SER A 385 12.97 2.43 3.37
N ALA A 386 12.67 1.99 4.59
CA ALA A 386 11.97 2.83 5.58
C ALA A 386 12.74 4.11 5.95
N GLU A 387 14.06 4.04 6.13
CA GLU A 387 14.86 5.21 6.48
C GLU A 387 15.03 6.19 5.32
N PRO A 388 15.40 5.76 4.10
CA PRO A 388 15.38 6.65 2.93
C PRO A 388 14.01 7.30 2.69
N VAL A 389 12.90 6.57 2.81
CA VAL A 389 11.55 7.13 2.72
C VAL A 389 11.32 8.22 3.77
N ASN A 390 11.76 7.99 5.01
CA ASN A 390 11.63 8.96 6.08
C ASN A 390 12.48 10.22 5.84
N ILE A 391 13.73 10.07 5.35
CA ILE A 391 14.60 11.20 4.98
C ILE A 391 13.90 12.07 3.93
N VAL A 392 13.37 11.47 2.85
CA VAL A 392 12.62 12.20 1.83
C VAL A 392 11.41 12.91 2.45
N GLY A 393 10.62 12.20 3.25
CA GLY A 393 9.42 12.75 3.88
C GLY A 393 9.71 13.92 4.82
N GLU A 394 10.73 13.84 5.67
CA GLU A 394 11.13 14.90 6.59
C GLU A 394 11.58 16.18 5.86
N GLU A 395 12.41 16.03 4.83
CA GLU A 395 12.91 17.18 4.08
C GLU A 395 11.80 17.84 3.25
N VAL A 396 10.96 17.04 2.61
CA VAL A 396 9.80 17.55 1.87
C VAL A 396 8.84 18.25 2.83
N GLN A 397 8.44 17.64 3.94
CA GLN A 397 7.54 18.26 4.92
C GLN A 397 8.13 19.56 5.46
N GLY A 398 9.44 19.60 5.78
CA GLY A 398 10.11 20.82 6.25
C GLY A 398 9.97 21.99 5.27
N ALA A 399 10.04 21.74 3.96
CA ALA A 399 9.81 22.75 2.94
C ALA A 399 8.32 23.14 2.81
N LEU A 400 7.41 22.15 2.81
CA LEU A 400 5.96 22.39 2.71
C LEU A 400 5.41 23.22 3.88
N LEU A 401 5.99 23.04 5.09
CA LEU A 401 5.60 23.82 6.27
C LEU A 401 6.33 25.18 6.38
N GLY A 402 7.23 25.50 5.43
CA GLY A 402 7.97 26.73 5.41
C GLY A 402 9.13 26.82 6.43
N GLN A 403 9.54 25.67 6.98
CA GLN A 403 10.67 25.56 7.92
C GLN A 403 12.03 25.64 7.20
N LYS A 404 12.04 25.28 5.92
CA LYS A 404 13.22 25.30 5.05
C LYS A 404 12.82 25.87 3.68
N THR A 405 13.76 26.43 2.94
CA THR A 405 13.57 26.66 1.51
C THR A 405 13.63 25.35 0.75
N ALA A 406 13.00 25.25 -0.42
CA ALA A 406 13.08 24.06 -1.26
C ALA A 406 14.54 23.69 -1.58
N GLN A 407 15.41 24.68 -1.88
CA GLN A 407 16.84 24.45 -2.11
C GLN A 407 17.51 23.81 -0.88
N ALA A 408 17.32 24.39 0.31
CA ALA A 408 17.93 23.87 1.53
C ALA A 408 17.44 22.45 1.88
N ALA A 409 16.17 22.16 1.62
CA ALA A 409 15.58 20.83 1.83
C ALA A 409 16.18 19.80 0.85
N ILE A 410 16.31 20.14 -0.44
CA ILE A 410 16.90 19.25 -1.45
C ILE A 410 18.40 19.01 -1.16
N ASP A 411 19.15 20.05 -0.79
CA ASP A 411 20.56 19.91 -0.42
C ASP A 411 20.74 19.00 0.80
N SER A 412 19.88 19.16 1.81
CA SER A 412 19.87 18.31 3.02
C SER A 412 19.48 16.87 2.69
N MET A 413 18.43 16.69 1.86
CA MET A 413 17.96 15.39 1.42
C MET A 413 19.08 14.63 0.70
N GLY A 414 19.76 15.26 -0.26
CA GLY A 414 20.87 14.65 -1.00
C GLY A 414 21.98 14.16 -0.07
N LYS A 415 22.47 15.01 0.83
CA LYS A 415 23.51 14.65 1.79
C LYS A 415 23.11 13.50 2.71
N ARG A 416 21.86 13.53 3.21
CA ARG A 416 21.36 12.49 4.13
C ARG A 416 21.19 11.16 3.41
N LEU A 417 20.67 11.17 2.16
CA LEU A 417 20.54 9.96 1.33
C LEU A 417 21.93 9.39 1.00
N GLU A 418 22.89 10.20 0.58
CA GLU A 418 24.27 9.75 0.32
C GLU A 418 24.90 9.07 1.52
N ALA A 419 24.78 9.70 2.71
CA ALA A 419 25.29 9.12 3.95
C ALA A 419 24.63 7.78 4.27
N LYS A 420 23.29 7.68 4.09
CA LYS A 420 22.55 6.44 4.34
C LYS A 420 22.90 5.34 3.34
N MET A 421 23.05 5.66 2.06
CA MET A 421 23.45 4.68 1.05
C MET A 421 24.86 4.15 1.31
N ALA A 422 25.79 5.02 1.75
CA ALA A 422 27.14 4.60 2.13
C ALA A 422 27.17 3.68 3.37
N GLU A 423 26.23 3.86 4.31
CA GLU A 423 26.05 2.96 5.46
C GLU A 423 25.52 1.59 5.01
N LEU A 424 24.46 1.58 4.17
CA LEU A 424 23.84 0.36 3.68
C LEU A 424 24.76 -0.47 2.78
N ALA A 425 25.67 0.17 2.07
CA ALA A 425 26.67 -0.53 1.25
C ALA A 425 27.71 -1.30 2.08
N LYS A 426 27.85 -0.99 3.37
CA LYS A 426 28.80 -1.63 4.31
C LYS A 426 28.17 -2.76 5.13
N SER A 427 26.85 -2.86 5.14
CA SER A 427 26.07 -3.87 5.87
C SER A 427 25.70 -5.05 4.98
#